data_a4ed82aaf986b52c9ac4c6ab9f145a9e
#
_entry.id   a4ed82aaf986b52c9ac4c6ab9f145a9e
#
_cell.length_a   1.000
_cell.length_b   1.000
_cell.length_c   1.000
_cell.angle_alpha   90.00
_cell.angle_beta   90.00
_cell.angle_gamma   90.00
#
_symmetry.space_group_name_H-M   'P 1'
#
loop_
_entity.id
_entity.type
_entity.pdbx_description
1 polymer ?
#
loop_
_entity_poly.entity_id
_entity_poly.type
_entity_poly.pdbx_seq_one_letter_code
_entity_poly.pdbx_strand_id
1 'polypeptide(L)'
;VFGAAAAAASVLGFNAQMTSNALGVASSQSAGVVENLPSAAKNVGVGNAARNGLLAALLAERGYSGAPAAIEGVRGWARAAGDEPSLDEVSGELGQRWEFLRNTYKPYPCGIVMHSVIDACLALRDEHTLQPQQIQSVVVRGDDLLLARGDRVVNNERDAKVSIHHCAAAALLWGRA
;
A
#
# COMPACT_ATOMS: atom_id res chain seq x y z
N VAL A 1 1.12 3.16 10.74
CA VAL A 1 1.55 3.69 12.03
C VAL A 1 0.80 3.04 13.19
N PHE A 2 -0.54 2.96 13.16
CA PHE A 2 -1.36 2.36 14.23
C PHE A 2 -1.04 0.89 14.49
N GLY A 3 -0.93 0.07 13.44
CA GLY A 3 -0.57 -1.35 13.58
C GLY A 3 0.80 -1.55 14.26
N ALA A 4 1.78 -0.70 13.95
CA ALA A 4 3.08 -0.74 14.61
C ALA A 4 3.00 -0.31 16.09
N ALA A 5 2.18 0.72 16.41
CA ALA A 5 1.96 1.15 17.78
C ALA A 5 1.24 0.06 18.61
N ALA A 6 0.20 -0.55 18.05
CA ALA A 6 -0.53 -1.64 18.72
C ALA A 6 0.35 -2.88 18.94
N ALA A 7 1.13 -3.27 17.94
CA ALA A 7 2.06 -4.39 18.06
C ALA A 7 3.13 -4.14 19.13
N ALA A 8 3.72 -2.95 19.15
CA ALA A 8 4.69 -2.57 20.17
C ALA A 8 4.06 -2.53 21.57
N ALA A 9 2.86 -1.96 21.71
CA ALA A 9 2.11 -1.93 22.96
C ALA A 9 1.83 -3.36 23.50
N SER A 10 1.46 -4.28 22.61
CA SER A 10 1.24 -5.68 22.95
C SER A 10 2.52 -6.37 23.44
N VAL A 11 3.64 -6.19 22.73
CA VAL A 11 4.95 -6.76 23.11
C VAL A 11 5.45 -6.19 24.44
N LEU A 12 5.20 -4.90 24.70
CA LEU A 12 5.57 -4.24 25.95
C LEU A 12 4.60 -4.52 27.12
N GLY A 13 3.55 -5.29 26.88
CA GLY A 13 2.58 -5.66 27.92
C GLY A 13 1.71 -4.50 28.44
N PHE A 14 1.40 -3.54 27.56
CA PHE A 14 0.60 -2.37 27.94
C PHE A 14 -0.82 -2.75 28.30
N ASN A 15 -1.35 -2.07 29.32
CA ASN A 15 -2.77 -2.10 29.61
C ASN A 15 -3.57 -1.23 28.60
N ALA A 16 -4.90 -1.27 28.68
CA ALA A 16 -5.78 -0.56 27.76
C ALA A 16 -5.51 0.96 27.71
N GLN A 17 -5.26 1.58 28.87
CA GLN A 17 -4.99 3.02 28.93
C GLN A 17 -3.66 3.39 28.24
N MET A 18 -2.61 2.62 28.48
CA MET A 18 -1.31 2.85 27.85
C MET A 18 -1.39 2.59 26.34
N THR A 19 -2.12 1.56 25.92
CA THR A 19 -2.36 1.26 24.50
C THR A 19 -3.13 2.41 23.83
N SER A 20 -4.18 2.93 24.48
CA SER A 20 -4.92 4.10 24.00
C SER A 20 -4.03 5.33 23.84
N ASN A 21 -3.16 5.59 24.83
CA ASN A 21 -2.19 6.67 24.75
C ASN A 21 -1.23 6.48 23.55
N ALA A 22 -0.70 5.27 23.35
CA ALA A 22 0.17 4.98 22.23
C ALA A 22 -0.52 5.21 20.88
N LEU A 23 -1.78 4.77 20.73
CA LEU A 23 -2.57 5.02 19.53
C LEU A 23 -2.87 6.50 19.32
N GLY A 24 -3.18 7.23 20.40
CA GLY A 24 -3.38 8.67 20.36
C GLY A 24 -2.12 9.45 19.94
N VAL A 25 -0.95 9.06 20.44
CA VAL A 25 0.33 9.64 20.00
C VAL A 25 0.64 9.27 18.55
N ALA A 26 0.34 8.04 18.14
CA ALA A 26 0.54 7.58 16.75
C ALA A 26 -0.32 8.37 15.75
N SER A 27 -1.53 8.78 16.11
CA SER A 27 -2.41 9.57 15.25
C SER A 27 -1.77 10.89 14.82
N SER A 28 -1.03 11.53 15.71
CA SER A 28 -0.31 12.79 15.42
C SER A 28 0.94 12.61 14.57
N GLN A 29 1.37 11.37 14.33
CA GLN A 29 2.55 11.03 13.54
C GLN A 29 2.22 10.35 12.21
N SER A 30 0.94 10.19 11.92
CA SER A 30 0.48 9.63 10.65
C SER A 30 0.75 10.62 9.52
N ALA A 31 1.49 10.17 8.53
CA ALA A 31 1.88 11.01 7.39
C ALA A 31 2.11 10.15 6.14
N GLY A 32 2.23 10.85 5.01
CA GLY A 32 2.48 10.27 3.70
C GLY A 32 1.41 10.73 2.72
N VAL A 33 1.81 10.91 1.47
CA VAL A 33 0.91 11.32 0.39
C VAL A 33 1.03 10.37 -0.80
N VAL A 34 -0.10 10.10 -1.45
CA VAL A 34 -0.18 9.21 -2.60
C VAL A 34 0.66 9.71 -3.78
N GLU A 35 0.84 11.02 -3.91
CA GLU A 35 1.68 11.62 -4.95
C GLU A 35 3.13 11.14 -4.91
N ASN A 36 3.61 10.70 -3.77
CA ASN A 36 4.95 10.13 -3.62
C ASN A 36 5.07 8.66 -4.09
N LEU A 37 3.99 7.96 -4.46
CA LEU A 37 4.06 6.56 -4.88
C LEU A 37 5.07 6.26 -5.99
N PRO A 38 5.23 7.10 -7.04
CA PRO A 38 6.21 6.85 -8.08
C PRO A 38 7.65 7.24 -7.69
N SER A 39 7.88 7.78 -6.49
CA SER A 39 9.19 8.25 -6.04
C SER A 39 9.81 7.37 -4.95
N ALA A 40 11.10 7.56 -4.64
CA ALA A 40 11.77 6.90 -3.52
C ALA A 40 11.18 7.32 -2.16
N ALA A 41 10.54 8.49 -2.07
CA ALA A 41 9.88 8.98 -0.87
C ALA A 41 8.75 8.06 -0.38
N LYS A 42 8.15 7.25 -1.26
CA LYS A 42 7.22 6.19 -0.87
C LYS A 42 7.81 5.26 0.20
N ASN A 43 9.06 4.85 0.04
CA ASN A 43 9.71 3.93 0.98
C ASN A 43 9.97 4.60 2.34
N VAL A 44 10.25 5.91 2.32
CA VAL A 44 10.37 6.71 3.54
C VAL A 44 9.04 6.73 4.29
N GLY A 45 7.91 6.89 3.59
CA GLY A 45 6.58 6.84 4.20
C GLY A 45 6.30 5.51 4.91
N VAL A 46 6.63 4.39 4.27
CA VAL A 46 6.47 3.04 4.87
C VAL A 46 7.38 2.86 6.09
N GLY A 47 8.66 3.23 5.98
CA GLY A 47 9.61 3.17 7.09
C GLY A 47 9.21 4.06 8.27
N ASN A 48 8.73 5.28 7.98
CA ASN A 48 8.23 6.19 9.00
C ASN A 48 6.99 5.64 9.71
N ALA A 49 6.10 4.95 9.02
CA ALA A 49 4.93 4.35 9.65
C ALA A 49 5.32 3.33 10.74
N ALA A 50 6.32 2.49 10.47
CA ALA A 50 6.85 1.55 11.46
C ALA A 50 7.58 2.27 12.60
N ARG A 51 8.52 3.17 12.27
CA ARG A 51 9.29 3.95 13.25
C ARG A 51 8.39 4.78 14.18
N ASN A 52 7.44 5.50 13.62
CA ASN A 52 6.56 6.39 14.36
C ASN A 52 5.58 5.61 15.24
N GLY A 53 5.15 4.42 14.82
CA GLY A 53 4.34 3.56 15.67
C GLY A 53 5.10 3.03 16.89
N LEU A 54 6.34 2.58 16.68
CA LEU A 54 7.22 2.19 17.80
C LEU A 54 7.52 3.37 18.73
N LEU A 55 7.86 4.52 18.17
CA LEU A 55 8.11 5.74 18.95
C LEU A 55 6.88 6.13 19.78
N ALA A 56 5.69 6.04 19.23
CA ALA A 56 4.45 6.31 19.94
C ALA A 56 4.26 5.41 21.18
N ALA A 57 4.56 4.12 21.05
CA ALA A 57 4.52 3.18 22.18
C ALA A 57 5.57 3.54 23.24
N LEU A 58 6.82 3.82 22.84
CA LEU A 58 7.88 4.22 23.77
C LEU A 58 7.60 5.55 24.48
N LEU A 59 6.95 6.48 23.82
CA LEU A 59 6.50 7.73 24.46
C LEU A 59 5.38 7.47 25.47
N ALA A 60 4.40 6.62 25.13
CA ALA A 60 3.35 6.24 26.06
C ALA A 60 3.88 5.50 27.30
N GLU A 61 4.91 4.66 27.12
CA GLU A 61 5.64 4.02 28.23
C GLU A 61 6.23 5.04 29.21
N ARG A 62 6.68 6.18 28.69
CA ARG A 62 7.23 7.29 29.46
C ARG A 62 6.18 8.29 29.97
N GLY A 63 4.89 7.93 29.89
CA GLY A 63 3.79 8.71 30.41
C GLY A 63 3.23 9.78 29.48
N TYR A 64 3.62 9.80 28.20
CA TYR A 64 2.94 10.66 27.23
C TYR A 64 1.51 10.20 27.03
N SER A 65 0.57 11.13 27.16
CA SER A 65 -0.85 10.87 26.98
C SER A 65 -1.29 11.15 25.53
N GLY A 66 -2.19 10.33 25.03
CA GLY A 66 -2.96 10.58 23.80
C GLY A 66 -4.40 10.96 24.17
N ALA A 67 -5.10 11.67 23.30
CA ALA A 67 -6.52 11.89 23.47
C ALA A 67 -7.28 10.56 23.35
N PRO A 68 -8.23 10.26 24.26
CA PRO A 68 -8.96 8.98 24.23
C PRO A 68 -9.66 8.69 22.88
N ALA A 69 -10.18 9.72 22.24
CA ALA A 69 -10.89 9.62 20.96
C ALA A 69 -10.03 10.18 19.79
N ALA A 70 -8.71 10.01 19.84
CA ALA A 70 -7.80 10.55 18.83
C ALA A 70 -8.04 9.96 17.42
N ILE A 71 -8.58 8.75 17.31
CA ILE A 71 -8.88 8.10 16.03
C ILE A 71 -10.31 8.39 15.60
N GLU A 72 -11.29 8.05 16.43
CA GLU A 72 -12.71 8.04 16.10
C GLU A 72 -13.44 9.36 16.37
N GLY A 73 -12.86 10.26 17.15
CA GLY A 73 -13.49 11.51 17.54
C GLY A 73 -13.90 12.40 16.37
N VAL A 74 -14.77 13.37 16.63
CA VAL A 74 -15.30 14.32 15.62
C VAL A 74 -14.17 15.08 14.89
N ARG A 75 -13.04 15.28 15.56
CA ARG A 75 -11.81 15.87 14.99
C ARG A 75 -10.66 14.85 14.99
N GLY A 76 -10.99 13.56 15.03
CA GLY A 76 -10.02 12.48 15.07
C GLY A 76 -9.42 12.19 13.72
N TRP A 77 -8.40 11.34 13.77
CA TRP A 77 -7.62 10.96 12.58
C TRP A 77 -8.45 10.35 11.46
N ALA A 78 -9.43 9.52 11.77
CA ALA A 78 -10.23 8.84 10.76
C ALA A 78 -10.99 9.82 9.87
N ARG A 79 -11.53 10.90 10.45
CA ARG A 79 -12.23 11.95 9.71
C ARG A 79 -11.29 12.88 8.95
N ALA A 80 -10.07 13.03 9.41
CA ALA A 80 -9.04 13.76 8.66
C ALA A 80 -8.50 12.95 7.47
N ALA A 81 -8.61 11.62 7.53
CA ALA A 81 -8.12 10.70 6.49
C ALA A 81 -9.18 10.30 5.47
N GLY A 82 -10.48 10.52 5.75
CA GLY A 82 -11.58 10.17 4.85
C GLY A 82 -12.90 10.81 5.28
N ASP A 83 -13.77 11.03 4.30
CA ASP A 83 -15.03 11.78 4.50
C ASP A 83 -16.05 11.00 5.34
N GLU A 84 -16.17 9.68 5.13
CA GLU A 84 -17.14 8.82 5.81
C GLU A 84 -16.45 7.56 6.35
N PRO A 85 -15.66 7.65 7.44
CA PRO A 85 -14.94 6.50 7.96
C PRO A 85 -15.91 5.49 8.61
N SER A 86 -15.84 4.21 8.20
CA SER A 86 -16.55 3.10 8.85
C SER A 86 -15.77 2.62 10.07
N LEU A 87 -16.05 3.21 11.22
CA LEU A 87 -15.30 2.96 12.45
C LEU A 87 -15.59 1.58 13.05
N ASP A 88 -16.79 1.06 12.84
CA ASP A 88 -17.20 -0.27 13.32
C ASP A 88 -16.38 -1.40 12.67
N GLU A 89 -15.95 -1.19 11.42
CA GLU A 89 -15.08 -2.14 10.73
C GLU A 89 -13.69 -2.27 11.36
N VAL A 90 -13.24 -1.25 12.08
CA VAL A 90 -11.90 -1.25 12.71
C VAL A 90 -11.85 -2.17 13.93
N SER A 91 -12.91 -2.20 14.72
CA SER A 91 -12.98 -2.94 15.97
C SER A 91 -13.88 -4.18 15.90
N GLY A 92 -14.68 -4.30 14.84
CA GLY A 92 -15.55 -5.45 14.63
C GLY A 92 -14.76 -6.74 14.50
N GLU A 93 -15.23 -7.78 15.18
CA GLU A 93 -14.67 -9.14 15.10
C GLU A 93 -13.17 -9.23 15.44
N LEU A 94 -12.64 -8.34 16.30
CA LEU A 94 -11.25 -8.42 16.77
C LEU A 94 -10.97 -9.77 17.42
N GLY A 95 -9.86 -10.41 17.00
CA GLY A 95 -9.50 -11.75 17.46
C GLY A 95 -10.21 -12.90 16.73
N GLN A 96 -11.15 -12.61 15.85
CA GLN A 96 -11.86 -13.60 15.02
C GLN A 96 -11.58 -13.38 13.53
N ARG A 97 -11.69 -12.15 13.06
CA ARG A 97 -11.37 -11.78 11.68
C ARG A 97 -9.94 -11.25 11.57
N TRP A 98 -9.15 -11.92 10.75
CA TRP A 98 -7.75 -11.58 10.51
C TRP A 98 -7.58 -11.09 9.08
N GLU A 99 -7.57 -9.78 8.90
CA GLU A 99 -7.41 -9.16 7.58
C GLU A 99 -6.09 -9.55 6.90
N PHE A 100 -5.06 -9.90 7.68
CA PHE A 100 -3.79 -10.40 7.16
C PHE A 100 -3.96 -11.66 6.30
N LEU A 101 -4.92 -12.54 6.62
CA LEU A 101 -5.19 -13.76 5.86
C LEU A 101 -5.83 -13.48 4.49
N ARG A 102 -6.32 -12.26 4.27
CA ARG A 102 -6.92 -11.81 3.00
C ARG A 102 -5.91 -11.14 2.07
N ASN A 103 -4.64 -11.05 2.49
CA ASN A 103 -3.58 -10.51 1.66
C ASN A 103 -3.34 -11.38 0.43
N THR A 104 -3.06 -10.73 -0.68
CA THR A 104 -2.59 -11.35 -1.91
C THR A 104 -1.12 -11.02 -2.16
N TYR A 105 -0.46 -11.85 -2.94
CA TYR A 105 0.94 -11.68 -3.29
C TYR A 105 1.06 -11.16 -4.72
N LYS A 106 2.03 -10.28 -4.97
CA LYS A 106 2.33 -9.85 -6.33
C LYS A 106 3.09 -10.94 -7.07
N PRO A 107 2.60 -11.44 -8.20
CA PRO A 107 3.34 -12.39 -9.04
C PRO A 107 4.51 -11.72 -9.77
N TYR A 108 4.46 -10.39 -9.98
CA TYR A 108 5.49 -9.63 -10.66
C TYR A 108 6.04 -8.50 -9.81
N PRO A 109 7.34 -8.15 -9.90
CA PRO A 109 7.98 -7.11 -9.09
C PRO A 109 7.71 -5.69 -9.61
N CYS A 110 6.49 -5.39 -10.01
CA CYS A 110 6.08 -4.14 -10.65
C CYS A 110 4.82 -3.53 -10.00
N GLY A 111 4.28 -2.49 -10.59
CA GLY A 111 3.01 -1.89 -10.17
C GLY A 111 1.86 -2.89 -10.31
N ILE A 112 0.97 -2.96 -9.33
CA ILE A 112 -0.09 -3.99 -9.30
C ILE A 112 -1.02 -3.92 -10.52
N VAL A 113 -1.33 -2.74 -11.00
CA VAL A 113 -2.20 -2.56 -12.17
C VAL A 113 -1.59 -3.09 -13.47
N MET A 114 -0.26 -3.32 -13.50
CA MET A 114 0.42 -3.90 -14.67
C MET A 114 0.25 -5.42 -14.76
N HIS A 115 -0.13 -6.10 -13.67
CA HIS A 115 -0.15 -7.57 -13.63
C HIS A 115 -1.11 -8.16 -14.66
N SER A 116 -2.32 -7.62 -14.78
CA SER A 116 -3.30 -8.07 -15.77
C SER A 116 -2.83 -7.86 -17.22
N VAL A 117 -2.08 -6.80 -17.48
CA VAL A 117 -1.49 -6.55 -18.81
C VAL A 117 -0.40 -7.57 -19.11
N ILE A 118 0.45 -7.88 -18.13
CA ILE A 118 1.49 -8.89 -18.27
C ILE A 118 0.87 -10.26 -18.52
N ASP A 119 -0.10 -10.67 -17.71
CA ASP A 119 -0.80 -11.95 -17.88
C ASP A 119 -1.46 -12.07 -19.25
N ALA A 120 -2.15 -11.03 -19.71
CA ALA A 120 -2.77 -11.01 -21.03
C ALA A 120 -1.73 -11.11 -22.15
N CYS A 121 -0.61 -10.40 -22.05
CA CYS A 121 0.45 -10.46 -23.04
C CYS A 121 1.12 -11.84 -23.09
N LEU A 122 1.38 -12.44 -21.93
CA LEU A 122 1.94 -13.79 -21.85
C LEU A 122 0.98 -14.83 -22.42
N ALA A 123 -0.31 -14.76 -22.05
CA ALA A 123 -1.34 -15.67 -22.57
C ALA A 123 -1.46 -15.59 -24.10
N LEU A 124 -1.53 -14.38 -24.67
CA LEU A 124 -1.58 -14.18 -26.12
C LEU A 124 -0.33 -14.71 -26.83
N ARG A 125 0.84 -14.48 -26.23
CA ARG A 125 2.10 -14.99 -26.76
C ARG A 125 2.10 -16.52 -26.84
N ASP A 126 1.68 -17.18 -25.76
CA ASP A 126 1.68 -18.63 -25.66
C ASP A 126 0.60 -19.25 -26.54
N GLU A 127 -0.63 -18.74 -26.50
CA GLU A 127 -1.76 -19.24 -27.28
C GLU A 127 -1.52 -19.19 -28.80
N HIS A 128 -0.93 -18.07 -29.24
CA HIS A 128 -0.70 -17.84 -30.67
C HIS A 128 0.76 -18.12 -31.11
N THR A 129 1.61 -18.57 -30.21
CA THR A 129 3.04 -18.81 -30.48
C THR A 129 3.71 -17.60 -31.14
N LEU A 130 3.37 -16.39 -30.65
CA LEU A 130 3.80 -15.12 -31.26
C LEU A 130 5.31 -14.96 -31.20
N GLN A 131 5.87 -14.56 -32.32
CA GLN A 131 7.27 -14.13 -32.40
C GLN A 131 7.33 -12.60 -32.35
N PRO A 132 8.28 -12.00 -31.60
CA PRO A 132 8.37 -10.54 -31.47
C PRO A 132 8.35 -9.79 -32.80
N GLN A 133 8.98 -10.34 -33.84
CA GLN A 133 9.10 -9.73 -35.17
C GLN A 133 7.76 -9.67 -35.92
N GLN A 134 6.77 -10.44 -35.50
CA GLN A 134 5.44 -10.49 -36.10
C GLN A 134 4.49 -9.44 -35.51
N ILE A 135 4.88 -8.81 -34.38
CA ILE A 135 4.03 -7.87 -33.66
C ILE A 135 4.21 -6.48 -34.27
N GLN A 136 3.18 -5.97 -34.93
CA GLN A 136 3.17 -4.65 -35.51
C GLN A 136 2.81 -3.57 -34.49
N SER A 137 1.82 -3.85 -33.64
CA SER A 137 1.35 -2.91 -32.60
C SER A 137 0.68 -3.64 -31.46
N VAL A 138 0.65 -3.02 -30.29
CA VAL A 138 -0.06 -3.51 -29.11
C VAL A 138 -0.98 -2.40 -28.63
N VAL A 139 -2.26 -2.71 -28.48
CA VAL A 139 -3.26 -1.80 -27.94
C VAL A 139 -3.76 -2.36 -26.62
N VAL A 140 -3.49 -1.66 -25.55
CA VAL A 140 -4.00 -1.99 -24.20
C VAL A 140 -5.23 -1.15 -23.93
N ARG A 141 -6.35 -1.81 -23.63
CA ARG A 141 -7.59 -1.17 -23.16
C ARG A 141 -7.81 -1.55 -21.71
N GLY A 142 -8.05 -0.58 -20.86
CA GLY A 142 -8.26 -0.79 -19.44
C GLY A 142 -9.11 0.32 -18.84
N ASP A 143 -9.33 0.24 -17.54
CA ASP A 143 -10.03 1.26 -16.79
C ASP A 143 -9.17 2.52 -16.55
N ASP A 144 -9.80 3.55 -16.01
CA ASP A 144 -9.13 4.82 -15.74
C ASP A 144 -7.98 4.66 -14.75
N LEU A 145 -8.06 3.71 -13.81
CA LEU A 145 -7.02 3.46 -12.84
C LEU A 145 -5.76 2.88 -13.49
N LEU A 146 -5.93 1.93 -14.43
CA LEU A 146 -4.82 1.37 -15.19
C LEU A 146 -4.09 2.48 -15.95
N LEU A 147 -4.83 3.31 -16.68
CA LEU A 147 -4.26 4.40 -17.48
C LEU A 147 -3.59 5.45 -16.59
N ALA A 148 -4.29 5.94 -15.57
CA ALA A 148 -3.74 6.95 -14.65
C ALA A 148 -2.46 6.49 -13.94
N ARG A 149 -2.31 5.20 -13.67
CA ARG A 149 -1.16 4.64 -12.96
C ARG A 149 -0.08 4.07 -13.85
N GLY A 150 -0.41 3.65 -15.06
CA GLY A 150 0.44 2.86 -15.92
C GLY A 150 0.83 3.50 -17.24
N ASP A 151 0.09 4.48 -17.75
CA ASP A 151 0.43 5.19 -18.99
C ASP A 151 1.58 6.18 -18.72
N ARG A 152 2.80 5.66 -18.73
CA ARG A 152 4.02 6.43 -18.38
C ARG A 152 5.14 6.17 -19.35
N VAL A 153 5.81 7.26 -19.74
CA VAL A 153 7.09 7.20 -20.46
C VAL A 153 8.18 6.71 -19.50
N VAL A 154 9.03 5.83 -19.98
CA VAL A 154 10.13 5.26 -19.22
C VAL A 154 11.37 6.11 -19.38
N ASN A 155 11.81 6.78 -18.33
CA ASN A 155 13.05 7.57 -18.30
C ASN A 155 14.14 6.91 -17.43
N ASN A 156 13.76 5.96 -16.57
CA ASN A 156 14.66 5.29 -15.65
C ASN A 156 14.08 3.92 -15.25
N GLU A 157 14.86 3.12 -14.52
CA GLU A 157 14.46 1.78 -14.06
C GLU A 157 13.18 1.76 -13.20
N ARG A 158 12.93 2.83 -12.47
CA ARG A 158 11.75 2.92 -11.63
C ARG A 158 10.49 3.12 -12.47
N ASP A 159 10.56 3.96 -13.50
CA ASP A 159 9.44 4.18 -14.41
C ASP A 159 9.07 2.89 -15.14
N ALA A 160 10.05 2.07 -15.49
CA ALA A 160 9.83 0.77 -16.14
C ALA A 160 8.89 -0.13 -15.31
N LYS A 161 9.02 -0.13 -13.99
CA LYS A 161 8.20 -0.96 -13.08
C LYS A 161 6.75 -0.47 -12.94
N VAL A 162 6.42 0.68 -13.49
CA VAL A 162 5.08 1.29 -13.44
C VAL A 162 4.59 1.76 -14.81
N SER A 163 5.18 1.26 -15.90
CA SER A 163 4.81 1.57 -17.29
C SER A 163 4.12 0.38 -17.95
N ILE A 164 2.91 0.59 -18.42
CA ILE A 164 2.17 -0.41 -19.23
C ILE A 164 2.97 -0.79 -20.47
N HIS A 165 3.56 0.22 -21.15
CA HIS A 165 4.32 0.03 -22.37
C HIS A 165 5.52 -0.87 -22.16
N HIS A 166 6.29 -0.63 -21.09
CA HIS A 166 7.44 -1.45 -20.75
C HIS A 166 7.04 -2.87 -20.35
N CYS A 167 6.04 -3.02 -19.48
CA CYS A 167 5.60 -4.32 -18.99
C CYS A 167 5.02 -5.18 -20.13
N ALA A 168 4.21 -4.60 -21.01
CA ALA A 168 3.69 -5.31 -22.18
C ALA A 168 4.82 -5.72 -23.14
N ALA A 169 5.75 -4.82 -23.43
CA ALA A 169 6.90 -5.13 -24.27
C ALA A 169 7.77 -6.24 -23.67
N ALA A 170 8.08 -6.19 -22.37
CA ALA A 170 8.87 -7.22 -21.69
C ALA A 170 8.19 -8.60 -21.77
N ALA A 171 6.89 -8.67 -21.48
CA ALA A 171 6.12 -9.90 -21.56
C ALA A 171 6.12 -10.50 -22.97
N LEU A 172 5.90 -9.67 -23.99
CA LEU A 172 5.84 -10.14 -25.38
C LEU A 172 7.22 -10.49 -25.93
N LEU A 173 8.27 -9.71 -25.62
CA LEU A 173 9.63 -9.95 -26.14
C LEU A 173 10.31 -11.12 -25.43
N TRP A 174 10.24 -11.16 -24.12
CA TRP A 174 11.03 -12.11 -23.32
C TRP A 174 10.22 -13.30 -22.77
N GLY A 175 8.89 -13.28 -22.88
CA GLY A 175 8.02 -14.32 -22.29
C GLY A 175 8.04 -14.33 -20.76
N ARG A 176 8.41 -13.21 -20.15
CA ARG A 176 8.47 -13.02 -18.69
C ARG A 176 8.43 -11.52 -18.37
N ALA A 177 8.12 -11.21 -17.10
CA ALA A 177 8.19 -9.84 -16.58
C ALA A 177 8.75 -9.83 -15.14
#